data_a87c0f98ec26329835623c9ae16ece43
#
_entry.id   a87c0f98ec26329835623c9ae16ece43
#
_cell.length_a   1.000
_cell.length_b   1.000
_cell.length_c   1.000
_cell.angle_alpha   90.00
_cell.angle_beta   90.00
_cell.angle_gamma   90.00
#
_symmetry.space_group_name_H-M   'P 1'
#
loop_
_entity.id
_entity.type
_entity.pdbx_description
1 polymer ?
#
loop_
_entity_poly.entity_id
_entity_poly.type
_entity_poly.pdbx_seq_one_letter_code
_entity_poly.pdbx_strand_id
1 'polypeptide(L)'
;NSLVEPDILERFSCISENLEELAATNVFDYKTAFCDIFSRGGFDYVIGNPPYVEVKNYNVALPCMSAYIKQRYGSSRNGKIDLAIPFIERGIELLNEHGSLGYIVQKRFFKTEYGKGVRKLLSERRLLRTVYDYVETDLFEDRITYVAIIVCDKSATNENTIKYTNSTNDECFEIAKETITETPWSFENHQTTALRVRLANELGTLGSVCKIKVGVQVLW
;
A
#
# COMPACT_ATOMS: atom_id res chain seq x y z
N ASN A 1 15.77 -5.93 9.49
CA ASN A 1 14.88 -5.68 8.35
C ASN A 1 13.51 -6.30 8.62
N SER A 2 12.52 -5.47 8.87
CA SER A 2 11.17 -5.89 9.27
C SER A 2 10.42 -6.72 8.21
N LEU A 3 10.89 -6.73 6.97
CA LEU A 3 10.27 -7.47 5.86
C LEU A 3 10.88 -8.87 5.66
N VAL A 4 12.02 -9.15 6.26
CA VAL A 4 12.79 -10.36 6.01
C VAL A 4 12.81 -11.24 7.23
N GLU A 5 12.26 -12.44 7.10
CA GLU A 5 12.19 -13.46 8.13
C GLU A 5 13.35 -14.48 8.00
N PRO A 6 13.64 -15.29 9.02
CA PRO A 6 14.71 -16.27 9.00
C PRO A 6 14.66 -17.27 7.84
N ASP A 7 13.47 -17.56 7.31
CA ASP A 7 13.24 -18.49 6.21
C ASP A 7 13.90 -18.09 4.88
N ILE A 8 14.37 -16.84 4.76
CA ILE A 8 15.11 -16.39 3.58
C ILE A 8 16.40 -17.19 3.40
N LEU A 9 17.07 -17.55 4.50
CA LEU A 9 18.34 -18.30 4.48
C LEU A 9 18.15 -19.73 3.94
N GLU A 10 16.99 -20.29 4.16
CA GLU A 10 16.65 -21.65 3.70
C GLU A 10 16.13 -21.65 2.26
N ARG A 11 15.35 -20.62 1.87
CA ARG A 11 14.66 -20.55 0.59
C ARG A 11 15.50 -19.95 -0.54
N PHE A 12 16.49 -19.13 -0.21
CA PHE A 12 17.27 -18.36 -1.17
C PHE A 12 18.77 -18.57 -0.95
N SER A 13 19.31 -19.65 -1.52
CA SER A 13 20.75 -19.96 -1.46
C SER A 13 21.63 -18.84 -2.02
N CYS A 14 21.13 -18.05 -2.96
CA CYS A 14 21.87 -16.90 -3.51
C CYS A 14 22.28 -15.86 -2.45
N ILE A 15 21.54 -15.76 -1.35
CA ILE A 15 21.89 -14.84 -0.25
C ILE A 15 23.13 -15.29 0.51
N SER A 16 23.30 -16.60 0.72
CA SER A 16 24.48 -17.15 1.40
C SER A 16 25.77 -17.03 0.57
N GLU A 17 25.63 -16.88 -0.74
CA GLU A 17 26.75 -16.69 -1.67
C GLU A 17 27.17 -15.21 -1.82
N ASN A 18 26.31 -14.27 -1.42
CA ASN A 18 26.56 -12.83 -1.48
C ASN A 18 26.66 -12.24 -0.08
N LEU A 19 27.90 -12.09 0.43
CA LEU A 19 28.17 -11.60 1.79
C LEU A 19 27.66 -10.18 2.04
N GLU A 20 27.68 -9.31 1.03
CA GLU A 20 27.20 -7.93 1.15
C GLU A 20 25.67 -7.92 1.28
N GLU A 21 24.99 -8.71 0.46
CA GLU A 21 23.54 -8.82 0.52
C GLU A 21 23.09 -9.51 1.82
N LEU A 22 23.80 -10.53 2.27
CA LEU A 22 23.57 -11.18 3.55
C LEU A 22 23.70 -10.20 4.73
N ALA A 23 24.74 -9.39 4.75
CA ALA A 23 24.93 -8.37 5.78
C ALA A 23 23.82 -7.29 5.76
N ALA A 24 23.38 -6.89 4.56
CA ALA A 24 22.30 -5.92 4.39
C ALA A 24 20.91 -6.48 4.73
N THR A 25 20.74 -7.80 4.69
CA THR A 25 19.46 -8.47 4.91
C THR A 25 18.94 -8.23 6.34
N ASN A 26 19.80 -8.31 7.35
CA ASN A 26 19.47 -8.05 8.76
C ASN A 26 18.12 -8.64 9.18
N VAL A 27 18.04 -9.96 9.14
CA VAL A 27 16.83 -10.77 9.39
C VAL A 27 16.25 -10.48 10.77
N PHE A 28 14.93 -10.39 10.88
CA PHE A 28 14.26 -10.19 12.16
C PHE A 28 13.10 -11.19 12.35
N ASP A 29 13.16 -11.96 13.43
CA ASP A 29 12.10 -12.89 13.80
C ASP A 29 11.18 -12.27 14.85
N TYR A 30 10.01 -11.81 14.39
CA TYR A 30 8.99 -11.23 15.24
C TYR A 30 8.43 -12.22 16.24
N LYS A 31 8.25 -13.49 15.86
CA LYS A 31 7.64 -14.50 16.72
C LYS A 31 8.54 -14.85 17.88
N THR A 32 9.84 -14.95 17.66
CA THR A 32 10.82 -15.17 18.72
C THR A 32 11.00 -13.93 19.58
N ALA A 33 11.13 -12.75 18.96
CA ALA A 33 11.36 -11.50 19.69
C ALA A 33 10.17 -11.07 20.56
N PHE A 34 8.94 -11.42 20.17
CA PHE A 34 7.69 -11.04 20.82
C PHE A 34 6.79 -12.25 21.09
N CYS A 35 7.39 -13.34 21.62
CA CYS A 35 6.69 -14.62 21.83
C CYS A 35 5.40 -14.49 22.66
N ASP A 36 5.40 -13.66 23.70
CA ASP A 36 4.23 -13.44 24.56
C ASP A 36 3.07 -12.72 23.82
N ILE A 37 3.41 -11.84 22.87
CA ILE A 37 2.41 -11.13 22.04
C ILE A 37 1.81 -12.10 21.03
N PHE A 38 2.67 -12.89 20.36
CA PHE A 38 2.20 -13.86 19.37
C PHE A 38 1.46 -15.05 19.97
N SER A 39 1.73 -15.41 21.24
CA SER A 39 0.92 -16.40 21.97
C SER A 39 -0.53 -15.96 22.18
N ARG A 40 -0.79 -14.63 22.15
CA ARG A 40 -2.12 -14.01 22.23
C ARG A 40 -2.69 -13.62 20.85
N GLY A 41 -2.06 -14.04 19.75
CA GLY A 41 -2.53 -13.86 18.39
C GLY A 41 -1.88 -12.71 17.60
N GLY A 42 -1.02 -11.89 18.21
CA GLY A 42 -0.34 -10.77 17.57
C GLY A 42 -0.56 -9.41 18.25
N PHE A 43 -0.17 -8.34 17.58
CA PHE A 43 -0.26 -6.97 18.11
C PHE A 43 -1.68 -6.42 18.01
N ASP A 44 -2.11 -5.63 19.01
CA ASP A 44 -3.36 -4.88 18.95
C ASP A 44 -3.25 -3.67 18.00
N TYR A 45 -2.07 -3.03 17.98
CA TYR A 45 -1.82 -1.85 17.13
C TYR A 45 -0.45 -1.95 16.47
N VAL A 46 -0.42 -1.64 15.17
CA VAL A 46 0.81 -1.46 14.39
C VAL A 46 0.77 -0.06 13.77
N ILE A 47 1.71 0.80 14.17
CA ILE A 47 1.80 2.18 13.69
C ILE A 47 3.15 2.37 13.01
N GLY A 48 3.19 3.08 11.89
CA GLY A 48 4.46 3.30 11.21
C GLY A 48 4.41 4.29 10.05
N ASN A 49 5.61 4.62 9.63
CA ASN A 49 5.89 5.36 8.41
C ASN A 49 6.83 4.49 7.55
N PRO A 50 6.30 3.63 6.69
CA PRO A 50 7.10 2.78 5.83
C PRO A 50 8.04 3.59 4.92
N PRO A 51 9.22 3.07 4.58
CA PRO A 51 10.17 3.78 3.75
C PRO A 51 9.63 3.99 2.32
N TYR A 52 9.75 5.23 1.81
CA TYR A 52 9.35 5.61 0.45
C TYR A 52 10.50 5.37 -0.53
N VAL A 53 10.81 4.11 -0.82
CA VAL A 53 11.92 3.74 -1.70
C VAL A 53 11.38 3.03 -2.95
N GLU A 54 11.54 3.68 -4.11
CA GLU A 54 11.33 3.01 -5.40
C GLU A 54 12.45 1.99 -5.64
N VAL A 55 12.07 0.75 -5.83
CA VAL A 55 13.00 -0.39 -5.92
C VAL A 55 13.71 -0.52 -7.28
N LYS A 56 13.74 0.50 -8.12
CA LYS A 56 14.56 0.43 -9.35
C LYS A 56 16.02 0.06 -9.04
N ASN A 57 16.57 0.64 -7.98
CA ASN A 57 17.95 0.38 -7.56
C ASN A 57 18.06 -0.86 -6.67
N TYR A 58 16.98 -1.26 -6.01
CA TYR A 58 16.95 -2.39 -5.10
C TYR A 58 17.11 -3.73 -5.80
N ASN A 59 16.49 -3.90 -7.00
CA ASN A 59 16.64 -5.09 -7.82
C ASN A 59 18.08 -5.30 -8.32
N VAL A 60 18.86 -4.22 -8.44
CA VAL A 60 20.27 -4.27 -8.87
C VAL A 60 21.18 -4.46 -7.68
N ALA A 61 20.92 -3.74 -6.58
CA ALA A 61 21.76 -3.78 -5.39
C ALA A 61 21.53 -5.04 -4.53
N LEU A 62 20.27 -5.50 -4.42
CA LEU A 62 19.87 -6.59 -3.55
C LEU A 62 18.88 -7.55 -4.29
N PRO A 63 19.34 -8.28 -5.31
CA PRO A 63 18.48 -9.08 -6.17
C PRO A 63 17.79 -10.24 -5.44
N CYS A 64 18.48 -10.92 -4.54
CA CYS A 64 17.90 -12.04 -3.77
C CYS A 64 16.83 -11.56 -2.78
N MET A 65 17.08 -10.44 -2.09
CA MET A 65 16.11 -9.84 -1.20
C MET A 65 14.87 -9.35 -1.96
N SER A 66 15.07 -8.78 -3.15
CA SER A 66 13.96 -8.38 -4.02
C SER A 66 13.12 -9.58 -4.47
N ALA A 67 13.77 -10.69 -4.84
CA ALA A 67 13.10 -11.94 -5.22
C ALA A 67 12.32 -12.51 -4.03
N TYR A 68 12.91 -12.52 -2.82
CA TYR A 68 12.26 -12.95 -1.60
C TYR A 68 10.99 -12.13 -1.32
N ILE A 69 11.08 -10.78 -1.34
CA ILE A 69 9.94 -9.90 -1.08
C ILE A 69 8.79 -10.20 -2.07
N LYS A 70 9.08 -10.35 -3.36
CA LYS A 70 8.07 -10.70 -4.37
C LYS A 70 7.42 -12.06 -4.15
N GLN A 71 8.17 -13.03 -3.67
CA GLN A 71 7.64 -14.36 -3.39
C GLN A 71 6.85 -14.38 -2.07
N ARG A 72 7.36 -13.69 -1.03
CA ARG A 72 6.80 -13.69 0.31
C ARG A 72 5.52 -12.87 0.41
N TYR A 73 5.48 -11.69 -0.24
CA TYR A 73 4.37 -10.76 -0.14
C TYR A 73 3.54 -10.74 -1.43
N GLY A 74 2.31 -11.23 -1.33
CA GLY A 74 1.38 -11.33 -2.46
C GLY A 74 1.06 -9.98 -3.10
N SER A 75 1.01 -8.93 -2.29
CA SER A 75 0.79 -7.55 -2.74
C SER A 75 1.91 -7.00 -3.63
N SER A 76 3.11 -7.57 -3.58
CA SER A 76 4.31 -7.11 -4.29
C SER A 76 4.70 -7.95 -5.51
N ARG A 77 3.88 -8.93 -5.90
CA ARG A 77 4.22 -9.87 -7.00
C ARG A 77 4.34 -9.20 -8.36
N ASN A 78 3.56 -8.16 -8.61
CA ASN A 78 3.44 -7.55 -9.93
C ASN A 78 4.15 -6.20 -9.99
N GLY A 79 4.99 -6.02 -11.01
CA GLY A 79 5.56 -4.73 -11.38
C GLY A 79 6.77 -4.28 -10.56
N LYS A 80 6.97 -2.97 -10.53
CA LYS A 80 8.00 -2.32 -9.74
C LYS A 80 7.59 -2.36 -8.27
N ILE A 81 8.50 -2.72 -7.38
CA ILE A 81 8.22 -2.75 -5.95
C ILE A 81 8.44 -1.35 -5.39
N ASP A 82 7.44 -0.84 -4.68
CA ASP A 82 7.59 0.21 -3.68
C ASP A 82 7.62 -0.51 -2.33
N LEU A 83 8.63 -0.26 -1.51
CA LEU A 83 8.78 -0.96 -0.23
C LEU A 83 7.61 -0.73 0.73
N ALA A 84 6.89 0.37 0.62
CA ALA A 84 5.71 0.63 1.43
C ALA A 84 4.63 -0.45 1.26
N ILE A 85 4.54 -1.07 0.06
CA ILE A 85 3.53 -2.09 -0.24
C ILE A 85 3.70 -3.35 0.62
N PRO A 86 4.86 -4.04 0.61
CA PRO A 86 5.06 -5.21 1.48
C PRO A 86 5.04 -4.83 2.98
N PHE A 87 5.38 -3.59 3.36
CA PHE A 87 5.22 -3.14 4.74
C PHE A 87 3.75 -3.09 5.18
N ILE A 88 2.83 -2.68 4.31
CA ILE A 88 1.39 -2.70 4.61
C ILE A 88 0.93 -4.14 4.83
N GLU A 89 1.26 -5.06 3.93
CA GLU A 89 0.89 -6.47 4.07
C GLU A 89 1.49 -7.07 5.35
N ARG A 90 2.79 -6.81 5.61
CA ARG A 90 3.46 -7.27 6.82
C ARG A 90 2.83 -6.72 8.09
N GLY A 91 2.53 -5.42 8.12
CA GLY A 91 1.87 -4.79 9.26
C GLY A 91 0.51 -5.45 9.59
N ILE A 92 -0.27 -5.77 8.57
CA ILE A 92 -1.54 -6.49 8.73
C ILE A 92 -1.33 -7.92 9.25
N GLU A 93 -0.30 -8.63 8.78
CA GLU A 93 0.02 -9.97 9.27
C GLU A 93 0.39 -10.01 10.75
N LEU A 94 1.07 -8.97 11.23
CA LEU A 94 1.51 -8.84 12.62
C LEU A 94 0.35 -8.58 13.60
N LEU A 95 -0.81 -8.12 13.13
CA LEU A 95 -1.97 -7.82 13.96
C LEU A 95 -2.68 -9.10 14.43
N ASN A 96 -3.23 -9.06 15.65
CA ASN A 96 -4.24 -10.02 16.10
C ASN A 96 -5.57 -9.83 15.33
N GLU A 97 -6.58 -10.65 15.62
CA GLU A 97 -7.87 -10.65 14.90
C GLU A 97 -8.70 -9.36 15.10
N HIS A 98 -8.39 -8.58 16.12
CA HIS A 98 -9.08 -7.32 16.45
C HIS A 98 -8.15 -6.11 16.29
N GLY A 99 -6.96 -6.32 15.74
CA GLY A 99 -5.92 -5.29 15.68
C GLY A 99 -6.13 -4.28 14.55
N SER A 100 -5.56 -3.09 14.76
CA SER A 100 -5.61 -1.98 13.83
C SER A 100 -4.21 -1.55 13.39
N LEU A 101 -4.07 -1.23 12.09
CA LEU A 101 -2.85 -0.68 11.49
C LEU A 101 -3.10 0.79 11.14
N GLY A 102 -2.16 1.66 11.50
CA GLY A 102 -2.15 3.07 11.13
C GLY A 102 -0.84 3.46 10.45
N TYR A 103 -0.83 3.66 9.14
CA TYR A 103 0.37 3.99 8.38
C TYR A 103 0.24 5.30 7.62
N ILE A 104 1.33 6.09 7.63
CA ILE A 104 1.52 7.18 6.68
C ILE A 104 2.12 6.59 5.42
N VAL A 105 1.46 6.79 4.27
CA VAL A 105 1.85 6.17 3.00
C VAL A 105 1.78 7.16 1.85
N GLN A 106 2.58 6.95 0.80
CA GLN A 106 2.41 7.70 -0.44
C GLN A 106 1.13 7.28 -1.17
N LYS A 107 0.31 8.26 -1.59
CA LYS A 107 -0.95 8.00 -2.31
C LYS A 107 -0.78 7.38 -3.70
N ARG A 108 0.42 7.35 -4.24
CA ARG A 108 0.69 6.83 -5.58
C ARG A 108 0.12 5.43 -5.80
N PHE A 109 0.16 4.55 -4.79
CA PHE A 109 -0.40 3.21 -4.91
C PHE A 109 -1.93 3.18 -5.08
N PHE A 110 -2.64 4.25 -4.74
CA PHE A 110 -4.09 4.34 -4.98
C PHE A 110 -4.41 4.29 -6.48
N LYS A 111 -3.53 4.82 -7.34
CA LYS A 111 -3.77 5.00 -8.77
C LYS A 111 -2.90 4.13 -9.69
N THR A 112 -1.70 3.74 -9.24
CA THR A 112 -0.70 3.11 -10.09
C THR A 112 -0.87 1.59 -10.18
N GLU A 113 -0.31 1.00 -11.25
CA GLU A 113 -0.38 -0.44 -11.49
C GLU A 113 0.34 -1.24 -10.40
N TYR A 114 1.48 -0.75 -9.89
CA TYR A 114 2.20 -1.44 -8.81
C TYR A 114 1.40 -1.55 -7.50
N GLY A 115 0.43 -0.65 -7.28
CA GLY A 115 -0.46 -0.68 -6.12
C GLY A 115 -1.60 -1.71 -6.22
N LYS A 116 -1.78 -2.35 -7.38
CA LYS A 116 -2.90 -3.28 -7.61
C LYS A 116 -2.96 -4.40 -6.56
N GLY A 117 -1.81 -5.00 -6.22
CA GLY A 117 -1.76 -6.10 -5.26
C GLY A 117 -2.21 -5.71 -3.86
N VAL A 118 -1.76 -4.55 -3.35
CA VAL A 118 -2.20 -4.07 -2.03
C VAL A 118 -3.64 -3.59 -2.04
N ARG A 119 -4.10 -2.94 -3.12
CA ARG A 119 -5.51 -2.58 -3.26
C ARG A 119 -6.40 -3.81 -3.23
N LYS A 120 -6.02 -4.88 -3.94
CA LYS A 120 -6.69 -6.17 -3.89
C LYS A 120 -6.73 -6.73 -2.47
N LEU A 121 -5.59 -6.79 -1.78
CA LEU A 121 -5.50 -7.27 -0.39
C LEU A 121 -6.46 -6.51 0.53
N LEU A 122 -6.43 -5.18 0.48
CA LEU A 122 -7.22 -4.34 1.38
C LEU A 122 -8.72 -4.40 1.06
N SER A 123 -9.10 -4.46 -0.21
CA SER A 123 -10.51 -4.53 -0.63
C SER A 123 -11.13 -5.90 -0.40
N GLU A 124 -10.48 -6.99 -0.81
CA GLU A 124 -11.02 -8.34 -0.65
C GLU A 124 -11.21 -8.73 0.82
N ARG A 125 -10.28 -8.30 1.68
CA ARG A 125 -10.38 -8.51 3.12
C ARG A 125 -11.18 -7.43 3.86
N ARG A 126 -11.70 -6.41 3.15
CA ARG A 126 -12.50 -5.30 3.69
C ARG A 126 -11.82 -4.56 4.87
N LEU A 127 -10.49 -4.50 4.86
CA LEU A 127 -9.69 -4.01 6.00
C LEU A 127 -9.66 -2.49 6.11
N LEU A 128 -9.82 -1.75 5.01
CA LEU A 128 -9.71 -0.30 5.02
C LEU A 128 -10.89 0.32 5.79
N ARG A 129 -10.57 1.08 6.84
CA ARG A 129 -11.52 1.77 7.71
C ARG A 129 -11.53 3.27 7.49
N THR A 130 -10.34 3.88 7.42
CA THR A 130 -10.22 5.32 7.28
C THR A 130 -9.08 5.68 6.32
N VAL A 131 -9.32 6.70 5.52
CA VAL A 131 -8.29 7.37 4.71
C VAL A 131 -8.31 8.85 5.08
N TYR A 132 -7.20 9.36 5.58
CA TYR A 132 -6.97 10.78 5.80
C TYR A 132 -6.00 11.28 4.75
N ASP A 133 -6.51 12.06 3.79
CA ASP A 133 -5.78 12.49 2.60
C ASP A 133 -5.17 13.88 2.79
N TYR A 134 -3.85 13.96 2.82
CA TYR A 134 -3.11 15.22 2.80
C TYR A 134 -2.90 15.65 1.34
N VAL A 135 -3.70 16.63 0.88
CA VAL A 135 -3.77 16.95 -0.55
C VAL A 135 -2.59 17.79 -1.03
N GLU A 136 -2.08 18.70 -0.25
CA GLU A 136 -0.87 19.49 -0.59
C GLU A 136 -0.35 20.14 0.70
N THR A 137 0.49 19.44 1.40
CA THR A 137 1.10 20.04 2.58
C THR A 137 2.60 19.76 2.57
N ASP A 138 3.37 20.79 2.87
CA ASP A 138 4.78 20.70 3.24
C ASP A 138 4.93 20.00 4.59
N LEU A 139 4.43 18.74 4.69
CA LEU A 139 4.60 17.92 5.90
C LEU A 139 6.08 17.60 6.15
N PHE A 140 6.90 17.73 5.13
CA PHE A 140 8.36 17.53 5.21
C PHE A 140 9.03 18.73 4.56
N GLU A 141 9.90 19.42 5.28
CA GLU A 141 10.71 20.51 4.78
C GLU A 141 11.38 20.09 3.44
N ASP A 142 11.24 20.94 2.42
CA ASP A 142 11.83 20.80 1.08
C ASP A 142 11.25 19.72 0.13
N ARG A 143 10.12 19.06 0.41
CA ARG A 143 9.51 18.11 -0.55
C ARG A 143 7.99 18.11 -0.52
N ILE A 144 7.38 18.39 -1.66
CA ILE A 144 5.95 18.13 -1.88
C ILE A 144 5.76 16.61 -1.91
N THR A 145 5.24 16.04 -0.83
CA THR A 145 4.94 14.61 -0.73
C THR A 145 3.42 14.41 -0.68
N TYR A 146 2.90 13.72 -1.66
CA TYR A 146 1.50 13.30 -1.68
C TYR A 146 1.31 12.09 -0.77
N VAL A 147 0.95 12.33 0.48
CA VAL A 147 0.77 11.28 1.48
C VAL A 147 -0.68 11.18 1.96
N ALA A 148 -1.02 10.03 2.48
CA ALA A 148 -2.25 9.80 3.22
C ALA A 148 -1.95 8.95 4.46
N ILE A 149 -2.78 9.10 5.49
CA ILE A 149 -2.84 8.14 6.58
C ILE A 149 -3.93 7.12 6.22
N ILE A 150 -3.56 5.87 6.19
CA ILE A 150 -4.53 4.78 6.08
C ILE A 150 -4.68 4.11 7.45
N VAL A 151 -5.92 3.83 7.82
CA VAL A 151 -6.24 2.98 8.97
C VAL A 151 -6.90 1.72 8.44
N CYS A 152 -6.28 0.58 8.71
CA CYS A 152 -6.83 -0.73 8.41
C CYS A 152 -7.17 -1.42 9.73
N ASP A 153 -8.32 -2.08 9.79
CA ASP A 153 -8.84 -2.70 11.01
C ASP A 153 -9.40 -4.08 10.69
N LYS A 154 -8.88 -5.11 11.34
CA LYS A 154 -9.36 -6.48 11.16
C LYS A 154 -10.76 -6.69 11.75
N SER A 155 -11.14 -5.94 12.79
CA SER A 155 -12.48 -6.00 13.39
C SER A 155 -13.54 -5.30 12.55
N ALA A 156 -13.15 -4.33 11.70
CA ALA A 156 -14.06 -3.54 10.86
C ALA A 156 -14.53 -4.26 9.59
N THR A 157 -14.30 -5.56 9.47
CA THR A 157 -14.69 -6.34 8.26
C THR A 157 -16.19 -6.33 8.01
N ASN A 158 -16.99 -6.15 9.05
CA ASN A 158 -18.46 -6.07 8.97
C ASN A 158 -18.98 -4.65 8.68
N GLU A 159 -18.15 -3.62 8.78
CA GLU A 159 -18.53 -2.27 8.40
C GLU A 159 -18.62 -2.16 6.87
N ASN A 160 -19.63 -1.44 6.39
CA ASN A 160 -19.89 -1.30 4.94
C ASN A 160 -19.28 -0.04 4.36
N THR A 161 -18.75 0.86 5.19
CA THR A 161 -18.24 2.14 4.76
C THR A 161 -16.77 2.35 5.18
N ILE A 162 -16.10 3.25 4.46
CA ILE A 162 -14.77 3.79 4.73
C ILE A 162 -14.94 5.28 4.98
N LYS A 163 -14.42 5.78 6.08
CA LYS A 163 -14.37 7.21 6.34
C LYS A 163 -13.22 7.85 5.56
N TYR A 164 -13.54 8.78 4.69
CA TYR A 164 -12.55 9.59 3.97
C TYR A 164 -12.56 11.03 4.50
N THR A 165 -11.39 11.58 4.74
CA THR A 165 -11.22 12.99 5.14
C THR A 165 -10.14 13.62 4.27
N ASN A 166 -10.46 14.78 3.70
CA ASN A 166 -9.54 15.61 2.94
C ASN A 166 -9.03 16.74 3.83
N SER A 167 -7.71 16.87 3.99
CA SER A 167 -7.11 17.87 4.89
C SER A 167 -7.18 19.30 4.36
N THR A 168 -7.40 19.50 3.06
CA THR A 168 -7.38 20.85 2.45
C THR A 168 -8.66 21.63 2.74
N ASN A 169 -9.79 20.96 2.74
CA ASN A 169 -11.11 21.58 2.91
C ASN A 169 -11.93 20.98 4.06
N ASP A 170 -11.29 20.16 4.89
CA ASP A 170 -11.92 19.40 5.99
C ASP A 170 -13.16 18.60 5.55
N GLU A 171 -13.25 18.32 4.25
CA GLU A 171 -14.35 17.53 3.71
C GLU A 171 -14.24 16.09 4.22
N CYS A 172 -15.30 15.65 4.90
CA CYS A 172 -15.39 14.31 5.45
C CYS A 172 -16.67 13.63 4.95
N PHE A 173 -16.53 12.44 4.37
CA PHE A 173 -17.65 11.65 3.89
C PHE A 173 -17.36 10.14 3.97
N GLU A 174 -18.40 9.36 3.84
CA GLU A 174 -18.31 7.90 3.81
C GLU A 174 -18.38 7.37 2.39
N ILE A 175 -17.61 6.35 2.12
CA ILE A 175 -17.55 5.65 0.84
C ILE A 175 -17.90 4.19 1.09
N ALA A 176 -18.79 3.63 0.27
CA ALA A 176 -19.12 2.22 0.36
C ALA A 176 -17.90 1.33 0.05
N LYS A 177 -17.60 0.35 0.88
CA LYS A 177 -16.47 -0.57 0.69
C LYS A 177 -16.52 -1.34 -0.64
N GLU A 178 -17.72 -1.58 -1.17
CA GLU A 178 -17.92 -2.25 -2.45
C GLU A 178 -17.35 -1.45 -3.64
N THR A 179 -17.21 -0.14 -3.52
CA THR A 179 -16.64 0.71 -4.57
C THR A 179 -15.12 0.65 -4.61
N ILE A 180 -14.51 0.15 -3.56
CA ILE A 180 -13.06 -0.01 -3.42
C ILE A 180 -12.68 -1.43 -3.81
N THR A 181 -11.99 -1.56 -4.94
CA THR A 181 -11.56 -2.83 -5.53
C THR A 181 -10.06 -2.82 -5.81
N GLU A 182 -9.55 -3.78 -6.56
CA GLU A 182 -8.16 -3.77 -7.04
C GLU A 182 -7.88 -2.68 -8.09
N THR A 183 -8.94 -2.10 -8.70
CA THR A 183 -8.80 -1.01 -9.68
C THR A 183 -8.31 0.28 -9.03
N PRO A 184 -7.85 1.28 -9.78
CA PRO A 184 -7.45 2.57 -9.23
C PRO A 184 -8.55 3.20 -8.37
N TRP A 185 -8.20 3.56 -7.14
CA TRP A 185 -9.15 4.14 -6.19
C TRP A 185 -9.43 5.61 -6.50
N SER A 186 -10.69 5.98 -6.47
CA SER A 186 -11.16 7.37 -6.52
C SER A 186 -12.04 7.60 -5.30
N PHE A 187 -11.57 8.46 -4.41
CA PHE A 187 -12.33 8.83 -3.22
C PHE A 187 -13.18 10.05 -3.58
N GLU A 188 -14.43 9.80 -3.94
CA GLU A 188 -15.40 10.81 -4.38
C GLU A 188 -16.62 10.76 -3.47
N ASN A 189 -17.19 11.92 -3.14
CA ASN A 189 -18.46 11.98 -2.45
C ASN A 189 -19.61 11.51 -3.38
N HIS A 190 -20.77 11.23 -2.79
CA HIS A 190 -21.92 10.71 -3.52
C HIS A 190 -22.36 11.60 -4.69
N GLN A 191 -22.28 12.93 -4.55
CA GLN A 191 -22.67 13.88 -5.60
C GLN A 191 -21.73 13.81 -6.80
N THR A 192 -20.41 13.81 -6.55
CA THR A 192 -19.39 13.67 -7.59
C THR A 192 -19.49 12.33 -8.30
N THR A 193 -19.72 11.25 -7.55
CA THR A 193 -19.91 9.91 -8.12
C THR A 193 -21.15 9.87 -9.01
N ALA A 194 -22.29 10.40 -8.55
CA ALA A 194 -23.52 10.46 -9.32
C ALA A 194 -23.35 11.27 -10.61
N LEU A 195 -22.68 12.43 -10.53
CA LEU A 195 -22.37 13.25 -11.71
C LEU A 195 -21.49 12.49 -12.70
N ARG A 196 -20.42 11.84 -12.23
CA ARG A 196 -19.51 11.07 -13.09
C ARG A 196 -20.24 9.92 -13.80
N VAL A 197 -21.08 9.19 -13.08
CA VAL A 197 -21.90 8.10 -13.67
C VAL A 197 -22.86 8.65 -14.73
N ARG A 198 -23.53 9.76 -14.46
CA ARG A 198 -24.42 10.42 -15.42
C ARG A 198 -23.68 10.85 -16.67
N LEU A 199 -22.54 11.53 -16.52
CA LEU A 199 -21.70 11.96 -17.65
C LEU A 199 -21.19 10.77 -18.47
N ALA A 200 -20.79 9.68 -17.82
CA ALA A 200 -20.32 8.47 -18.50
C ALA A 200 -21.42 7.79 -19.33
N ASN A 201 -22.69 7.88 -18.87
CA ASN A 201 -23.84 7.29 -19.56
C ASN A 201 -24.40 8.20 -20.67
N GLU A 202 -24.35 9.51 -20.47
CA GLU A 202 -24.92 10.49 -21.41
C GLU A 202 -23.92 10.92 -22.48
N LEU A 203 -22.62 10.94 -22.15
CA LEU A 203 -21.54 11.39 -23.02
C LEU A 203 -20.64 10.23 -23.43
N GLY A 204 -20.24 10.22 -24.70
CA GLY A 204 -19.21 9.32 -25.17
C GLY A 204 -17.83 9.62 -24.53
N THR A 205 -16.95 8.65 -24.52
CA THR A 205 -15.56 8.87 -24.08
C THR A 205 -14.71 9.52 -25.17
N LEU A 206 -13.68 10.27 -24.80
CA LEU A 206 -12.72 10.81 -25.77
C LEU A 206 -12.15 9.72 -26.68
N GLY A 207 -11.92 8.53 -26.16
CA GLY A 207 -11.43 7.40 -26.94
C GLY A 207 -12.38 6.90 -28.02
N SER A 208 -13.70 7.23 -27.94
CA SER A 208 -14.68 6.90 -29.00
C SER A 208 -14.61 7.87 -30.19
N VAL A 209 -14.09 9.07 -30.00
CA VAL A 209 -14.05 10.13 -31.02
C VAL A 209 -12.65 10.49 -31.48
N CYS A 210 -11.60 10.14 -30.71
CA CYS A 210 -10.21 10.43 -31.08
C CYS A 210 -9.24 9.36 -30.55
N LYS A 211 -8.07 9.25 -31.22
CA LYS A 211 -6.98 8.38 -30.77
C LYS A 211 -6.06 9.16 -29.83
N ILE A 212 -6.09 8.81 -28.56
CA ILE A 212 -5.25 9.42 -27.53
C ILE A 212 -3.86 8.78 -27.57
N LYS A 213 -2.81 9.62 -27.66
CA LYS A 213 -1.41 9.20 -27.57
C LYS A 213 -0.70 10.07 -26.55
N VAL A 214 0.28 9.50 -25.86
CA VAL A 214 1.21 10.26 -25.03
C VAL A 214 2.09 11.09 -25.94
N GLY A 215 2.20 12.40 -25.69
CA GLY A 215 3.09 13.29 -26.42
C GLY A 215 4.57 13.01 -26.11
N VAL A 216 5.45 13.75 -26.78
CA VAL A 216 6.90 13.67 -26.55
C VAL A 216 7.19 14.13 -25.11
N GLN A 217 7.76 13.25 -24.29
CA GLN A 217 8.29 13.61 -22.98
C GLN A 217 9.71 14.17 -23.18
N VAL A 218 9.89 15.46 -23.00
CA VAL A 218 11.23 16.08 -22.92
C VAL A 218 11.72 15.85 -21.49
N LEU A 219 12.74 15.04 -21.34
CA LEU A 219 13.46 14.88 -20.08
C LEU A 219 14.43 16.08 -19.94
N TRP A 220 14.18 16.93 -18.98
CA TRP A 220 15.11 17.98 -18.51
C TRP A 220 16.06 17.40 -17.46
#